data_f9a2817a0edc91dd2beff371d717b3f4
#
_entry.id   f9a2817a0edc91dd2beff371d717b3f4
#
_cell.length_a   1.000
_cell.length_b   1.000
_cell.length_c   1.000
_cell.angle_alpha   90.00
_cell.angle_beta   90.00
_cell.angle_gamma   90.00
#
_symmetry.space_group_name_H-M   'P 1'
#
loop_
_entity.id
_entity.type
_entity.pdbx_description
1 polymer ?
#
loop_
_entity_poly.entity_id
_entity_poly.type
_entity_poly.pdbx_seq_one_letter_code
_entity_poly.pdbx_strand_id
1 'polypeptide(L)'
;MLTAEEWVRQNIILFLHKDLKVPVSHIAVEKGFKVKGLSKRFDIVVFDKKGNIIILIECKSPKIKLNQKSIDQLVIYNLELNASYLMLSNGLKHIFIKYQNGNFEIIDDIPVYSKL
;
A
#
# COMPACT_ATOMS: atom_id res chain seq x y z
N MET A 1 3.56 -20.29 13.00
CA MET A 1 3.06 -19.17 13.82
C MET A 1 3.19 -17.85 13.06
N LEU A 2 2.14 -17.05 13.08
CA LEU A 2 2.19 -15.76 12.43
C LEU A 2 2.96 -14.74 13.27
N THR A 3 3.85 -13.97 12.62
CA THR A 3 4.40 -12.78 13.26
C THR A 3 3.34 -11.70 13.36
N ALA A 4 3.54 -10.69 14.20
CA ALA A 4 2.62 -9.58 14.32
C ALA A 4 2.46 -8.83 12.99
N GLU A 5 3.55 -8.64 12.26
CA GLU A 5 3.52 -7.97 10.94
C GLU A 5 2.81 -8.82 9.90
N GLU A 6 2.98 -10.13 9.91
CA GLU A 6 2.27 -11.05 9.02
C GLU A 6 0.77 -11.01 9.26
N TRP A 7 0.36 -10.93 10.53
CA TRP A 7 -1.05 -10.77 10.89
C TRP A 7 -1.64 -9.49 10.30
N VAL A 8 -0.90 -8.39 10.36
CA VAL A 8 -1.33 -7.11 9.76
C VAL A 8 -1.51 -7.28 8.25
N ARG A 9 -0.52 -7.89 7.58
CA ARG A 9 -0.56 -8.10 6.13
C ARG A 9 -1.79 -8.91 5.71
N GLN A 10 -2.09 -10.00 6.42
CA GLN A 10 -3.25 -10.82 6.09
C GLN A 10 -4.56 -10.07 6.27
N ASN A 11 -4.68 -9.27 7.31
CA ASN A 11 -5.88 -8.46 7.53
C ASN A 11 -6.06 -7.40 6.45
N ILE A 12 -4.98 -6.81 5.97
CA ILE A 12 -5.06 -5.83 4.88
C ILE A 12 -5.48 -6.50 3.57
N ILE A 13 -4.95 -7.69 3.27
CA ILE A 13 -5.37 -8.44 2.07
C ILE A 13 -6.87 -8.71 2.13
N LEU A 14 -7.38 -9.10 3.30
CA LEU A 14 -8.80 -9.36 3.49
C LEU A 14 -9.63 -8.09 3.27
N PHE A 15 -9.17 -6.95 3.80
CA PHE A 15 -9.80 -5.65 3.60
C PHE A 15 -9.87 -5.28 2.11
N LEU A 16 -8.76 -5.44 1.38
CA LEU A 16 -8.72 -5.14 -0.04
C LEU A 16 -9.74 -5.96 -0.83
N HIS A 17 -9.80 -7.24 -0.55
CA HIS A 17 -10.69 -8.14 -1.27
C HIS A 17 -12.16 -7.95 -0.88
N LYS A 18 -12.46 -7.87 0.40
CA LYS A 18 -13.85 -7.80 0.89
C LYS A 18 -14.45 -6.41 0.80
N ASP A 19 -13.71 -5.40 1.26
CA ASP A 19 -14.24 -4.04 1.35
C ASP A 19 -14.02 -3.23 0.08
N LEU A 20 -12.82 -3.28 -0.50
CA LEU A 20 -12.51 -2.54 -1.72
C LEU A 20 -12.84 -3.33 -3.00
N LYS A 21 -13.21 -4.60 -2.87
CA LYS A 21 -13.59 -5.45 -4.01
C LYS A 21 -12.46 -5.65 -5.02
N VAL A 22 -11.21 -5.69 -4.53
CA VAL A 22 -10.06 -5.97 -5.40
C VAL A 22 -10.05 -7.46 -5.73
N PRO A 23 -9.98 -7.85 -7.00
CA PRO A 23 -9.82 -9.26 -7.37
C PRO A 23 -8.52 -9.81 -6.80
N VAL A 24 -8.55 -11.02 -6.25
CA VAL A 24 -7.37 -11.66 -5.66
C VAL A 24 -6.21 -11.73 -6.66
N SER A 25 -6.53 -11.96 -7.94
CA SER A 25 -5.51 -12.02 -9.00
C SER A 25 -4.76 -10.71 -9.23
N HIS A 26 -5.27 -9.59 -8.72
CA HIS A 26 -4.64 -8.28 -8.87
C HIS A 26 -3.91 -7.83 -7.61
N ILE A 27 -3.80 -8.71 -6.62
CA ILE A 27 -3.07 -8.44 -5.37
C ILE A 27 -1.78 -9.25 -5.40
N ALA A 28 -0.63 -8.57 -5.32
CA ALA A 28 0.68 -9.21 -5.21
C ALA A 28 1.27 -8.91 -3.83
N VAL A 29 1.90 -9.91 -3.23
CA VAL A 29 2.56 -9.75 -1.93
C VAL A 29 4.07 -9.83 -2.11
N GLU A 30 4.79 -9.09 -1.27
CA GLU A 30 6.26 -9.06 -1.27
C GLU A 30 6.85 -8.79 -2.66
N LYS A 31 6.22 -7.89 -3.41
CA LYS A 31 6.65 -7.54 -4.76
C LYS A 31 7.85 -6.61 -4.73
N GLY A 32 8.91 -7.00 -5.42
CA GLY A 32 10.13 -6.20 -5.52
C GLY A 32 10.15 -5.31 -6.74
N PHE A 33 10.71 -4.12 -6.57
CA PHE A 33 10.94 -3.17 -7.65
C PHE A 33 12.34 -2.56 -7.49
N LYS A 34 12.88 -2.06 -8.58
CA LYS A 34 14.07 -1.21 -8.51
C LYS A 34 13.64 0.24 -8.44
N VAL A 35 14.10 0.93 -7.39
CA VAL A 35 13.84 2.35 -7.18
C VAL A 35 15.19 3.03 -7.06
N LYS A 36 15.52 3.90 -8.01
CA LYS A 36 16.82 4.59 -8.09
C LYS A 36 17.99 3.59 -8.06
N GLY A 37 17.86 2.48 -8.78
CA GLY A 37 18.88 1.44 -8.85
C GLY A 37 18.96 0.51 -7.65
N LEU A 38 18.18 0.77 -6.59
CA LEU A 38 18.15 -0.07 -5.40
C LEU A 38 16.92 -0.96 -5.42
N SER A 39 17.07 -2.19 -4.94
CA SER A 39 15.96 -3.12 -4.81
C SER A 39 15.13 -2.75 -3.58
N LYS A 40 13.83 -2.56 -3.77
CA LYS A 40 12.88 -2.30 -2.69
C LYS A 40 11.71 -3.28 -2.81
N ARG A 41 11.36 -3.93 -1.71
CA ARG A 41 10.23 -4.85 -1.67
C ARG A 41 9.09 -4.21 -0.90
N PHE A 42 7.89 -4.26 -1.47
CA PHE A 42 6.68 -3.76 -0.84
C PHE A 42 5.83 -4.92 -0.35
N ASP A 43 5.13 -4.71 0.76
CA ASP A 43 4.35 -5.77 1.39
C ASP A 43 3.18 -6.22 0.52
N ILE A 44 2.45 -5.26 -0.02
CA ILE A 44 1.29 -5.54 -0.87
C ILE A 44 1.24 -4.51 -2.00
N VAL A 45 0.96 -4.98 -3.20
CA VAL A 45 0.80 -4.11 -4.38
C VAL A 45 -0.49 -4.54 -5.07
N VAL A 46 -1.33 -3.55 -5.42
CA VAL A 46 -2.55 -3.79 -6.18
C VAL A 46 -2.38 -3.23 -7.58
N PHE A 47 -2.69 -4.05 -8.58
CA PHE A 47 -2.62 -3.68 -9.99
C PHE A 47 -4.01 -3.42 -10.55
N ASP A 48 -4.12 -2.46 -11.47
CA ASP A 48 -5.34 -2.25 -12.22
C ASP A 48 -5.46 -3.30 -13.34
N LYS A 49 -6.52 -3.22 -14.14
CA LYS A 49 -6.78 -4.19 -15.21
C LYS A 49 -5.75 -4.13 -16.33
N LYS A 50 -5.02 -3.02 -16.45
CA LYS A 50 -3.98 -2.83 -17.46
C LYS A 50 -2.60 -3.23 -16.97
N GLY A 51 -2.50 -3.66 -15.71
CA GLY A 51 -1.23 -4.05 -15.11
C GLY A 51 -0.44 -2.90 -14.49
N ASN A 52 -1.03 -1.72 -14.38
CA ASN A 52 -0.39 -0.60 -13.70
C ASN A 52 -0.57 -0.70 -12.19
N ILE A 53 0.41 -0.24 -11.42
CA ILE A 53 0.30 -0.18 -9.97
C ILE A 53 -0.72 0.89 -9.61
N ILE A 54 -1.78 0.50 -8.88
CA ILE A 54 -2.82 1.44 -8.46
C ILE A 54 -2.78 1.74 -6.97
N ILE A 55 -2.40 0.75 -6.14
CA ILE A 55 -2.25 0.93 -4.70
C ILE A 55 -0.95 0.29 -4.25
N LEU A 56 -0.16 1.03 -3.48
CA LEU A 56 1.08 0.56 -2.88
C LEU A 56 0.90 0.55 -1.37
N ILE A 57 1.18 -0.57 -0.72
CA ILE A 57 0.86 -0.75 0.69
C ILE A 57 2.09 -1.21 1.47
N GLU A 58 2.36 -0.53 2.59
CA GLU A 58 3.40 -0.89 3.53
C GLU A 58 2.76 -1.25 4.87
N CYS A 59 3.08 -2.44 5.37
CA CYS A 59 2.58 -2.95 6.64
C CYS A 59 3.69 -2.88 7.69
N LYS A 60 3.32 -2.45 8.90
CA LYS A 60 4.22 -2.42 10.05
C LYS A 60 3.63 -3.24 11.18
N SER A 61 4.49 -3.69 12.11
CA SER A 61 4.01 -4.36 13.32
C SER A 61 3.12 -3.42 14.14
N PRO A 62 2.12 -3.95 14.87
CA PRO A 62 1.27 -3.13 15.76
C PRO A 62 2.06 -2.34 16.80
N LYS A 63 3.28 -2.75 17.11
CA LYS A 63 4.15 -2.07 18.08
C LYS A 63 4.80 -0.81 17.50
N ILE A 64 4.75 -0.63 16.19
CA ILE A 64 5.40 0.50 15.51
C ILE A 64 4.38 1.61 15.29
N LYS A 65 4.71 2.81 15.78
CA LYS A 65 3.89 4.00 15.53
C LYS A 65 4.10 4.47 14.10
N LEU A 66 2.99 4.75 13.43
CA LEU A 66 3.03 5.40 12.13
C LEU A 66 3.26 6.90 12.35
N ASN A 67 4.19 7.48 11.61
CA ASN A 67 4.56 8.90 11.78
C ASN A 67 4.84 9.54 10.43
N GLN A 68 5.13 10.83 10.44
CA GLN A 68 5.39 11.59 9.21
C GLN A 68 6.58 11.02 8.43
N LYS A 69 7.60 10.53 9.11
CA LYS A 69 8.77 9.94 8.45
C LYS A 69 8.37 8.69 7.64
N SER A 70 7.48 7.86 8.16
CA SER A 70 6.99 6.68 7.45
C SER A 70 6.21 7.08 6.20
N ILE A 71 5.38 8.12 6.29
CA ILE A 71 4.62 8.66 5.16
C ILE A 71 5.59 9.19 4.10
N ASP A 72 6.53 10.02 4.51
CA ASP A 72 7.50 10.64 3.59
C ASP A 72 8.31 9.59 2.84
N GLN A 73 8.74 8.54 3.53
CA GLN A 73 9.50 7.47 2.92
C GLN A 73 8.71 6.73 1.84
N LEU A 74 7.45 6.43 2.13
CA LEU A 74 6.57 5.76 1.17
C LEU A 74 6.32 6.64 -0.06
N VAL A 75 6.10 7.93 0.16
CA VAL A 75 5.91 8.91 -0.93
C VAL A 75 7.16 9.00 -1.80
N ILE A 76 8.34 9.01 -1.20
CA ILE A 76 9.61 9.06 -1.95
C ILE A 76 9.75 7.84 -2.87
N TYR A 77 9.49 6.64 -2.37
CA TYR A 77 9.54 5.45 -3.22
C TYR A 77 8.53 5.53 -4.36
N ASN A 78 7.36 6.12 -4.09
CA ASN A 78 6.30 6.22 -5.10
C ASN A 78 6.58 7.23 -6.21
N LEU A 79 7.58 8.09 -6.06
CA LEU A 79 7.95 9.03 -7.14
C LEU A 79 8.28 8.27 -8.44
N GLU A 80 8.90 7.09 -8.35
CA GLU A 80 9.18 6.29 -9.52
C GLU A 80 8.04 5.35 -9.91
N LEU A 81 7.33 4.80 -8.92
CA LEU A 81 6.31 3.78 -9.16
C LEU A 81 4.96 4.39 -9.55
N ASN A 82 4.70 5.60 -9.09
CA ASN A 82 3.54 6.40 -9.50
C ASN A 82 2.19 5.72 -9.28
N ALA A 83 2.03 5.00 -8.17
CA ALA A 83 0.73 4.47 -7.76
C ALA A 83 -0.19 5.63 -7.42
N SER A 84 -1.47 5.51 -7.74
CA SER A 84 -2.46 6.57 -7.48
C SER A 84 -2.82 6.66 -6.00
N TYR A 85 -2.71 5.56 -5.28
CA TYR A 85 -3.03 5.49 -3.86
C TYR A 85 -1.95 4.77 -3.09
N LEU A 86 -1.71 5.23 -1.86
CA LEU A 86 -0.77 4.60 -0.93
C LEU A 86 -1.50 4.28 0.35
N MET A 87 -1.08 3.22 1.02
CA MET A 87 -1.62 2.85 2.32
C MET A 87 -0.48 2.44 3.25
N LEU A 88 -0.53 2.96 4.47
CA LEU A 88 0.40 2.61 5.52
C LEU A 88 -0.43 2.10 6.69
N SER A 89 -0.10 0.93 7.24
CA SER A 89 -0.88 0.34 8.32
C SER A 89 0.00 -0.41 9.30
N ASN A 90 -0.34 -0.33 10.58
CA ASN A 90 0.22 -1.19 11.61
C ASN A 90 -0.83 -2.13 12.24
N GLY A 91 -2.01 -2.23 11.60
CA GLY A 91 -3.10 -3.05 12.09
C GLY A 91 -4.02 -2.33 13.07
N LEU A 92 -3.51 -1.32 13.79
CA LEU A 92 -4.27 -0.52 14.75
C LEU A 92 -4.65 0.83 14.16
N LYS A 93 -3.81 1.34 13.28
CA LYS A 93 -4.02 2.61 12.60
C LYS A 93 -3.74 2.42 11.11
N HIS A 94 -4.57 3.05 10.28
CA HIS A 94 -4.41 3.04 8.83
C HIS A 94 -4.28 4.48 8.33
N ILE A 95 -3.34 4.71 7.42
CA ILE A 95 -3.19 6.01 6.77
C ILE A 95 -3.37 5.78 5.28
N PHE A 96 -4.34 6.46 4.68
CA PHE A 96 -4.63 6.40 3.25
C PHE A 96 -4.17 7.69 2.59
N ILE A 97 -3.50 7.57 1.46
CA ILE A 97 -2.90 8.70 0.76
C ILE A 97 -3.31 8.65 -0.70
N LYS A 98 -3.78 9.77 -1.22
CA LYS A 98 -3.98 9.97 -2.65
C LYS A 98 -2.77 10.68 -3.22
N TYR A 99 -2.22 10.15 -4.32
CA TYR A 99 -1.01 10.65 -4.93
C TYR A 99 -1.27 11.03 -6.38
N GLN A 100 -0.79 12.20 -6.78
CA GLN A 100 -0.92 12.66 -8.16
C GLN A 100 0.22 13.62 -8.51
N ASN A 101 1.03 13.26 -9.51
CA ASN A 101 2.09 14.12 -10.05
C ASN A 101 3.02 14.73 -8.99
N GLY A 102 3.47 13.92 -8.04
CA GLY A 102 4.38 14.36 -6.99
C GLY A 102 3.69 15.01 -5.80
N ASN A 103 2.39 15.31 -5.90
CA ASN A 103 1.60 15.87 -4.80
C ASN A 103 0.85 14.74 -4.10
N PHE A 104 0.69 14.86 -2.79
CA PHE A 104 -0.08 13.87 -2.05
C PHE A 104 -0.93 14.54 -0.98
N GLU A 105 -2.03 13.86 -0.62
CA GLU A 105 -2.89 14.29 0.49
C GLU A 105 -3.36 13.06 1.26
N ILE A 106 -3.52 13.21 2.56
CA ILE A 106 -4.08 12.17 3.40
C ILE A 106 -5.59 12.21 3.23
N ILE A 107 -6.18 11.05 2.96
CA ILE A 107 -7.63 10.91 2.76
C ILE A 107 -8.19 9.93 3.78
N ASP A 108 -9.51 9.92 3.93
CA ASP A 108 -10.17 9.07 4.93
C ASP A 108 -10.25 7.62 4.48
N ASP A 109 -10.35 7.38 3.17
CA ASP A 109 -10.55 6.03 2.66
C ASP A 109 -10.14 5.96 1.19
N ILE A 110 -9.86 4.74 0.71
CA ILE A 110 -9.59 4.48 -0.70
C ILE A 110 -10.89 4.04 -1.37
N PRO A 111 -11.23 4.57 -2.56
CA PRO A 111 -12.44 4.13 -3.28
C PRO A 111 -12.43 2.64 -3.59
N VAL A 112 -13.60 2.05 -3.78
CA VAL A 112 -13.70 0.66 -4.22
C VAL A 112 -13.01 0.47 -5.57
N TYR A 113 -12.53 -0.74 -5.82
CA TYR A 113 -11.67 -1.04 -6.96
C TYR A 113 -12.28 -0.59 -8.31
N SER A 114 -13.57 -0.76 -8.50
CA SER A 114 -14.24 -0.40 -9.76
C SER A 114 -14.20 1.11 -10.06
N LYS A 115 -13.86 1.93 -9.07
CA LYS A 115 -13.77 3.39 -9.22
C LYS A 115 -12.33 3.90 -9.27
N LEU A 116 -11.38 3.01 -9.25
CA LEU A 116 -9.97 3.37 -9.31
C LEU A 116 -9.45 3.55 -10.73
#